data_8b2765989f40b4d5241eba4d8d900118
#
_entry.id   8b2765989f40b4d5241eba4d8d900118
#
_cell.length_a   1.000
_cell.length_b   1.000
_cell.length_c   1.000
_cell.angle_alpha   90.00
_cell.angle_beta   90.00
_cell.angle_gamma   90.00
#
_symmetry.space_group_name_H-M   'P 1'
#
loop_
_entity.id
_entity.type
_entity.pdbx_description
1 polymer ?
#
loop_
_entity_poly.entity_id
_entity_poly.type
_entity_poly.pdbx_seq_one_letter_code
_entity_poly.pdbx_strand_id
1 'polypeptide(L)'
;MYRPIHRVVRQLALGLSVFGSIYLLASCATLSKQECLIGDWQAIGYNDGVAGYHSDRLASHTKACAKASVAPDYQAWERGRKLGLQQYCTINNAYNIGRRGRQLNNVCPIAMANTLQAANQKGLDYYALDSQLDKDNHLLDTYQSEFDKLENGEMLDFSNEKEARARLLSLSDEIRDTKRRIRTTQQQLDSLNRSSSFYE
;
A
#
# COMPACT_ATOMS: atom_id res chain seq x y z
N MET A 1 13.90 28.40 51.86
CA MET A 1 12.72 28.86 51.12
C MET A 1 12.86 28.52 49.63
N TYR A 2 12.58 27.27 49.25
CA TYR A 2 12.58 26.85 47.84
C TYR A 2 11.53 25.75 47.62
N ARG A 3 10.25 26.14 47.46
CA ARG A 3 9.20 25.26 46.93
C ARG A 3 8.04 26.18 46.49
N PRO A 4 7.92 26.46 45.18
CA PRO A 4 6.75 25.97 44.50
C PRO A 4 6.93 25.76 42.94
N ILE A 5 8.15 25.67 42.40
CA ILE A 5 8.34 25.63 40.94
C ILE A 5 7.90 24.28 40.32
N HIS A 6 8.01 23.19 41.05
CA HIS A 6 7.65 21.85 40.53
C HIS A 6 6.16 21.62 40.31
N ARG A 7 5.27 22.32 40.98
CA ARG A 7 3.81 22.14 40.78
C ARG A 7 3.29 22.87 39.54
N VAL A 8 3.87 24.00 39.19
CA VAL A 8 3.45 24.78 38.01
C VAL A 8 3.90 24.08 36.71
N VAL A 9 5.13 23.53 36.68
CA VAL A 9 5.64 22.79 35.52
C VAL A 9 4.85 21.50 35.24
N ARG A 10 4.37 20.84 36.33
CA ARG A 10 3.60 19.59 36.19
C ARG A 10 2.17 19.84 35.69
N GLN A 11 1.57 20.99 35.99
CA GLN A 11 0.25 21.37 35.49
C GLN A 11 0.29 21.87 34.04
N LEU A 12 1.38 22.53 33.63
CA LEU A 12 1.60 22.94 32.23
C LEU A 12 1.85 21.74 31.32
N ALA A 13 2.57 20.70 31.78
CA ALA A 13 2.80 19.49 31.00
C ALA A 13 1.53 18.65 30.78
N LEU A 14 0.62 18.63 31.76
CA LEU A 14 -0.68 17.95 31.64
C LEU A 14 -1.67 18.71 30.73
N GLY A 15 -1.61 20.03 30.69
CA GLY A 15 -2.43 20.86 29.78
C GLY A 15 -2.07 20.71 28.29
N LEU A 16 -0.78 20.53 27.97
CA LEU A 16 -0.34 20.32 26.57
C LEU A 16 -0.70 18.93 26.03
N SER A 17 -0.75 17.90 26.89
CA SER A 17 -1.11 16.54 26.48
C SER A 17 -2.57 16.37 26.09
N VAL A 18 -3.47 17.16 26.68
CA VAL A 18 -4.93 17.09 26.38
C VAL A 18 -5.27 17.82 25.09
N PHE A 19 -4.55 18.89 24.73
CA PHE A 19 -4.76 19.60 23.46
C PHE A 19 -4.22 18.87 22.23
N GLY A 20 -3.22 18.02 22.38
CA GLY A 20 -2.65 17.20 21.30
C GLY A 20 -3.53 16.04 20.82
N SER A 21 -4.48 15.58 21.65
CA SER A 21 -5.31 14.40 21.36
C SER A 21 -6.60 14.70 20.57
N ILE A 22 -6.94 15.97 20.36
CA ILE A 22 -8.21 16.37 19.70
C ILE A 22 -8.09 16.45 18.17
N TYR A 23 -6.86 16.45 17.61
CA TYR A 23 -6.66 16.61 16.17
C TYR A 23 -6.70 15.30 15.35
N LEU A 24 -6.93 14.12 15.96
CA LEU A 24 -6.90 12.82 15.25
C LEU A 24 -8.28 12.28 14.81
N LEU A 25 -9.34 13.04 14.96
CA LEU A 25 -10.65 12.74 14.38
C LEU A 25 -10.86 13.52 13.07
N ALA A 26 -9.86 13.56 12.19
CA ALA A 26 -10.12 13.85 10.79
C ALA A 26 -10.99 12.70 10.26
N SER A 27 -12.30 12.83 10.41
CA SER A 27 -13.28 11.99 9.76
C SER A 27 -12.88 11.87 8.29
N CYS A 28 -12.56 10.66 7.81
CA CYS A 28 -12.36 10.38 6.39
C CYS A 28 -13.70 10.59 5.66
N ALA A 29 -14.19 11.83 5.63
CA ALA A 29 -15.33 12.19 4.82
C ALA A 29 -14.96 11.98 3.35
N THR A 30 -15.84 11.36 2.60
CA THR A 30 -15.59 11.07 1.18
C THR A 30 -15.63 12.31 0.29
N LEU A 31 -16.25 13.38 0.78
CA LEU A 31 -16.34 14.71 0.17
C LEU A 31 -16.20 15.79 1.26
N SER A 32 -15.59 16.89 0.90
CA SER A 32 -15.58 18.11 1.71
C SER A 32 -16.93 18.83 1.64
N LYS A 33 -17.18 19.74 2.60
CA LYS A 33 -18.39 20.58 2.58
C LYS A 33 -18.49 21.40 1.29
N GLN A 34 -17.35 21.89 0.78
CA GLN A 34 -17.31 22.69 -0.44
C GLN A 34 -17.70 21.88 -1.68
N GLU A 35 -17.20 20.66 -1.82
CA GLU A 35 -17.58 19.76 -2.92
C GLU A 35 -19.07 19.42 -2.87
N CYS A 36 -19.63 19.21 -1.67
CA CYS A 36 -21.06 19.01 -1.50
C CYS A 36 -21.89 20.22 -1.97
N LEU A 37 -21.44 21.44 -1.66
CA LEU A 37 -22.15 22.68 -2.03
C LEU A 37 -22.05 22.99 -3.52
N ILE A 38 -20.91 22.70 -4.16
CA ILE A 38 -20.73 22.82 -5.63
C ILE A 38 -21.66 21.86 -6.34
N GLY A 39 -21.78 20.63 -5.84
CA GLY A 39 -22.76 19.65 -6.33
C GLY A 39 -22.52 19.17 -7.76
N ASP A 40 -21.27 19.16 -8.25
CA ASP A 40 -20.94 18.56 -9.54
C ASP A 40 -20.91 17.02 -9.42
N TRP A 41 -22.12 16.46 -9.28
CA TRP A 41 -22.28 15.03 -9.07
C TRP A 41 -21.80 14.19 -10.24
N GLN A 42 -21.81 14.71 -11.46
CA GLN A 42 -21.28 14.00 -12.62
C GLN A 42 -19.76 13.88 -12.56
N ALA A 43 -19.05 14.94 -12.21
CA ALA A 43 -17.59 14.90 -12.02
C ALA A 43 -17.20 14.02 -10.84
N ILE A 44 -17.92 14.11 -9.71
CA ILE A 44 -17.72 13.25 -8.55
C ILE A 44 -17.89 11.78 -8.95
N GLY A 45 -18.98 11.46 -9.64
CA GLY A 45 -19.22 10.11 -10.11
C GLY A 45 -18.17 9.62 -11.09
N TYR A 46 -17.69 10.47 -12.00
CA TYR A 46 -16.60 10.12 -12.92
C TYR A 46 -15.33 9.72 -12.16
N ASN A 47 -14.94 10.50 -11.17
CA ASN A 47 -13.78 10.19 -10.33
C ASN A 47 -13.96 8.88 -9.55
N ASP A 48 -15.15 8.61 -9.02
CA ASP A 48 -15.47 7.34 -8.37
C ASP A 48 -15.41 6.16 -9.37
N GLY A 49 -15.86 6.36 -10.58
CA GLY A 49 -15.76 5.37 -11.65
C GLY A 49 -14.32 5.06 -12.04
N VAL A 50 -13.49 6.10 -12.25
CA VAL A 50 -12.05 5.95 -12.51
C VAL A 50 -11.33 5.24 -11.38
N ALA A 51 -11.75 5.45 -10.14
CA ALA A 51 -11.24 4.74 -8.97
C ALA A 51 -11.81 3.33 -8.79
N GLY A 52 -12.79 2.93 -9.58
CA GLY A 52 -13.43 1.60 -9.54
C GLY A 52 -14.31 1.39 -8.31
N TYR A 53 -14.95 2.44 -7.80
CA TYR A 53 -15.86 2.30 -6.67
C TYR A 53 -17.21 1.69 -7.07
N HIS A 54 -17.77 0.88 -6.17
CA HIS A 54 -19.10 0.33 -6.28
C HIS A 54 -20.18 1.42 -6.15
N SER A 55 -21.41 1.08 -6.53
CA SER A 55 -22.54 2.02 -6.48
C SER A 55 -22.94 2.44 -5.06
N ASP A 56 -22.58 1.67 -4.06
CA ASP A 56 -22.79 2.00 -2.64
C ASP A 56 -21.91 3.17 -2.14
N ARG A 57 -20.89 3.57 -2.93
CA ARG A 57 -20.09 4.76 -2.67
C ARG A 57 -20.94 6.01 -2.48
N LEU A 58 -22.04 6.13 -3.21
CA LEU A 58 -22.97 7.26 -3.10
C LEU A 58 -23.57 7.40 -1.68
N ALA A 59 -23.82 6.29 -0.99
CA ALA A 59 -24.29 6.33 0.39
C ALA A 59 -23.27 6.99 1.34
N SER A 60 -21.97 6.79 1.05
CA SER A 60 -20.90 7.46 1.79
C SER A 60 -20.87 8.97 1.50
N HIS A 61 -21.11 9.39 0.26
CA HIS A 61 -21.24 10.80 -0.12
C HIS A 61 -22.46 11.44 0.53
N THR A 62 -23.60 10.72 0.55
CA THR A 62 -24.81 11.19 1.25
C THR A 62 -24.53 11.50 2.72
N LYS A 63 -23.81 10.60 3.40
CA LYS A 63 -23.40 10.82 4.80
C LYS A 63 -22.45 12.01 4.96
N ALA A 64 -21.48 12.16 4.04
CA ALA A 64 -20.53 13.27 4.07
C ALA A 64 -21.25 14.61 3.88
N CYS A 65 -22.22 14.70 2.96
CA CYS A 65 -22.93 15.91 2.60
C CYS A 65 -24.14 16.24 3.50
N ALA A 66 -24.54 15.34 4.39
CA ALA A 66 -25.66 15.57 5.32
C ALA A 66 -25.45 16.81 6.18
N LYS A 67 -24.22 17.09 6.63
CA LYS A 67 -23.88 18.30 7.41
C LYS A 67 -24.00 19.61 6.61
N ALA A 68 -24.00 19.53 5.29
CA ALA A 68 -24.22 20.66 4.38
C ALA A 68 -25.68 20.77 3.94
N SER A 69 -26.56 19.85 4.40
CA SER A 69 -27.96 19.73 3.97
C SER A 69 -28.12 19.58 2.45
N VAL A 70 -27.14 18.90 1.82
CA VAL A 70 -27.13 18.63 0.37
C VAL A 70 -27.36 17.13 0.15
N ALA A 71 -28.33 16.82 -0.73
CA ALA A 71 -28.58 15.47 -1.20
C ALA A 71 -27.87 15.24 -2.57
N PRO A 72 -27.17 14.12 -2.77
CA PRO A 72 -26.59 13.77 -4.06
C PRO A 72 -27.64 13.62 -5.19
N ASP A 73 -27.31 14.10 -6.38
CA ASP A 73 -28.03 13.72 -7.59
C ASP A 73 -27.52 12.34 -8.08
N TYR A 74 -28.30 11.30 -7.76
CA TYR A 74 -27.97 9.92 -8.15
C TYR A 74 -27.80 9.78 -9.68
N GLN A 75 -28.66 10.41 -10.47
CA GLN A 75 -28.62 10.21 -11.93
C GLN A 75 -27.38 10.87 -12.55
N ALA A 76 -27.04 12.06 -12.12
CA ALA A 76 -25.83 12.74 -12.57
C ALA A 76 -24.58 11.96 -12.13
N TRP A 77 -24.54 11.56 -10.87
CA TRP A 77 -23.43 10.77 -10.32
C TRP A 77 -23.25 9.42 -11.05
N GLU A 78 -24.33 8.66 -11.26
CA GLU A 78 -24.24 7.36 -11.90
C GLU A 78 -23.85 7.46 -13.39
N ARG A 79 -24.29 8.52 -14.10
CA ARG A 79 -23.79 8.80 -15.45
C ARG A 79 -22.28 9.03 -15.45
N GLY A 80 -21.80 9.86 -14.54
CA GLY A 80 -20.36 10.09 -14.38
C GLY A 80 -19.61 8.80 -14.05
N ARG A 81 -20.09 8.03 -13.08
CA ARG A 81 -19.46 6.78 -12.66
C ARG A 81 -19.34 5.77 -13.80
N LYS A 82 -20.38 5.61 -14.60
CA LYS A 82 -20.33 4.73 -15.79
C LYS A 82 -19.28 5.19 -16.81
N LEU A 83 -19.11 6.48 -17.03
CA LEU A 83 -18.06 7.01 -17.90
C LEU A 83 -16.66 6.76 -17.30
N GLY A 84 -16.49 6.99 -16.01
CA GLY A 84 -15.21 6.72 -15.32
C GLY A 84 -14.84 5.24 -15.31
N LEU A 85 -15.82 4.34 -15.16
CA LEU A 85 -15.60 2.89 -15.24
C LEU A 85 -15.04 2.43 -16.59
N GLN A 86 -15.27 3.16 -17.68
CA GLN A 86 -14.64 2.84 -18.97
C GLN A 86 -13.12 2.97 -18.92
N GLN A 87 -12.59 3.89 -18.09
CA GLN A 87 -11.15 4.03 -17.83
C GLN A 87 -10.66 2.95 -16.85
N TYR A 88 -11.47 2.62 -15.85
CA TYR A 88 -11.11 1.61 -14.85
C TYR A 88 -11.09 0.19 -15.46
N CYS A 89 -12.09 -0.16 -16.27
CA CYS A 89 -12.30 -1.50 -16.82
C CYS A 89 -11.50 -1.72 -18.11
N THR A 90 -10.20 -1.45 -18.06
CA THR A 90 -9.26 -1.72 -19.15
C THR A 90 -8.24 -2.78 -18.72
N ILE A 91 -7.72 -3.54 -19.70
CA ILE A 91 -6.74 -4.61 -19.46
C ILE A 91 -5.47 -4.02 -18.83
N ASN A 92 -4.98 -2.90 -19.37
CA ASN A 92 -3.81 -2.19 -18.84
C ASN A 92 -4.02 -1.75 -17.38
N ASN A 93 -5.16 -1.11 -17.06
CA ASN A 93 -5.44 -0.69 -15.69
C ASN A 93 -5.59 -1.88 -14.73
N ALA A 94 -6.23 -2.97 -15.16
CA ALA A 94 -6.36 -4.18 -14.35
C ALA A 94 -4.99 -4.77 -14.00
N TYR A 95 -4.08 -4.86 -14.98
CA TYR A 95 -2.68 -5.28 -14.77
C TYR A 95 -1.96 -4.33 -13.80
N ASN A 96 -2.05 -3.02 -14.00
CA ASN A 96 -1.42 -2.02 -13.15
C ASN A 96 -1.96 -1.99 -11.71
N ILE A 97 -3.24 -2.30 -11.50
CA ILE A 97 -3.82 -2.49 -10.17
C ILE A 97 -3.15 -3.69 -9.48
N GLY A 98 -2.99 -4.81 -10.20
CA GLY A 98 -2.29 -5.99 -9.72
C GLY A 98 -0.82 -5.72 -9.38
N ARG A 99 -0.09 -4.98 -10.23
CA ARG A 99 1.31 -4.59 -9.98
C ARG A 99 1.50 -3.76 -8.71
N ARG A 100 0.44 -3.14 -8.20
CA ARG A 100 0.42 -2.45 -6.91
C ARG A 100 -0.08 -3.34 -5.76
N GLY A 101 -0.16 -4.65 -5.95
CA GLY A 101 -0.59 -5.63 -4.95
C GLY A 101 -2.09 -5.58 -4.63
N ARG A 102 -2.92 -5.02 -5.52
CA ARG A 102 -4.35 -4.86 -5.30
C ARG A 102 -5.17 -5.70 -6.25
N GLN A 103 -6.26 -6.25 -5.73
CA GLN A 103 -7.25 -6.92 -6.55
C GLN A 103 -8.14 -5.90 -7.30
N LEU A 104 -8.57 -6.29 -8.49
CA LEU A 104 -9.53 -5.53 -9.28
C LEU A 104 -10.92 -5.61 -8.62
N ASN A 105 -11.58 -4.47 -8.44
CA ASN A 105 -12.95 -4.45 -7.93
C ASN A 105 -13.93 -5.01 -8.97
N ASN A 106 -14.92 -5.76 -8.50
CA ASN A 106 -15.93 -6.38 -9.35
C ASN A 106 -17.03 -5.38 -9.75
N VAL A 107 -16.65 -4.36 -10.52
CA VAL A 107 -17.54 -3.27 -11.01
C VAL A 107 -17.62 -3.22 -12.53
N CYS A 108 -16.84 -4.05 -13.20
CA CYS A 108 -16.73 -4.08 -14.65
C CYS A 108 -17.83 -4.97 -15.29
N PRO A 109 -18.15 -4.73 -16.57
CA PRO A 109 -19.10 -5.58 -17.29
C PRO A 109 -18.68 -7.06 -17.27
N ILE A 110 -19.64 -7.95 -17.07
CA ILE A 110 -19.41 -9.38 -16.92
C ILE A 110 -18.70 -10.00 -18.12
N ALA A 111 -18.97 -9.48 -19.32
CA ALA A 111 -18.32 -9.91 -20.56
C ALA A 111 -16.78 -9.71 -20.56
N MET A 112 -16.27 -8.79 -19.77
CA MET A 112 -14.84 -8.48 -19.64
C MET A 112 -14.22 -9.11 -18.40
N ALA A 113 -15.01 -9.62 -17.47
CA ALA A 113 -14.56 -10.01 -16.13
C ALA A 113 -13.37 -10.97 -16.17
N ASN A 114 -13.46 -12.05 -16.93
CA ASN A 114 -12.39 -13.06 -17.01
C ASN A 114 -11.08 -12.49 -17.55
N THR A 115 -11.16 -11.67 -18.62
CA THR A 115 -9.98 -11.05 -19.22
C THR A 115 -9.31 -10.07 -18.27
N LEU A 116 -10.10 -9.24 -17.59
CA LEU A 116 -9.58 -8.26 -16.63
C LEU A 116 -9.02 -8.93 -15.38
N GLN A 117 -9.68 -9.99 -14.88
CA GLN A 117 -9.15 -10.77 -13.75
C GLN A 117 -7.82 -11.47 -14.11
N ALA A 118 -7.71 -12.03 -15.32
CA ALA A 118 -6.45 -12.63 -15.78
C ALA A 118 -5.31 -11.60 -15.87
N ALA A 119 -5.60 -10.39 -16.37
CA ALA A 119 -4.62 -9.31 -16.40
C ALA A 119 -4.24 -8.85 -14.98
N ASN A 120 -5.22 -8.69 -14.09
CA ASN A 120 -4.96 -8.33 -12.69
C ASN A 120 -4.12 -9.40 -11.98
N GLN A 121 -4.41 -10.70 -12.19
CA GLN A 121 -3.63 -11.79 -11.60
C GLN A 121 -2.18 -11.74 -12.05
N LYS A 122 -1.88 -11.51 -13.33
CA LYS A 122 -0.50 -11.34 -13.81
C LYS A 122 0.22 -10.17 -13.12
N GLY A 123 -0.50 -9.07 -12.87
CA GLY A 123 0.03 -7.95 -12.10
C GLY A 123 0.32 -8.33 -10.65
N LEU A 124 -0.55 -9.11 -10.01
CA LEU A 124 -0.35 -9.63 -8.65
C LEU A 124 0.84 -10.58 -8.57
N ASP A 125 1.01 -11.45 -9.58
CA ASP A 125 2.15 -12.35 -9.67
C ASP A 125 3.47 -11.55 -9.79
N TYR A 126 3.48 -10.48 -10.59
CA TYR A 126 4.61 -9.56 -10.65
C TYR A 126 4.91 -8.94 -9.28
N TYR A 127 3.90 -8.38 -8.62
CA TYR A 127 4.04 -7.77 -7.28
C TYR A 127 4.59 -8.74 -6.24
N ALA A 128 4.14 -10.00 -6.27
CA ALA A 128 4.61 -11.03 -5.35
C ALA A 128 6.10 -11.35 -5.55
N LEU A 129 6.53 -11.50 -6.82
CA LEU A 129 7.95 -11.74 -7.15
C LEU A 129 8.84 -10.53 -6.82
N ASP A 130 8.39 -9.33 -7.14
CA ASP A 130 9.09 -8.09 -6.85
C ASP A 130 9.30 -7.90 -5.33
N SER A 131 8.22 -8.10 -4.56
CA SER A 131 8.28 -8.07 -3.08
C SER A 131 9.17 -9.18 -2.50
N GLN A 132 9.23 -10.35 -3.15
CA GLN A 132 10.14 -11.42 -2.72
C GLN A 132 11.59 -11.06 -3.02
N LEU A 133 11.85 -10.45 -4.18
CA LEU A 133 13.18 -9.97 -4.56
C LEU A 133 13.71 -8.93 -3.58
N ASP A 134 12.88 -7.96 -3.19
CA ASP A 134 13.24 -6.95 -2.19
C ASP A 134 13.59 -7.58 -0.84
N LYS A 135 12.79 -8.53 -0.37
CA LYS A 135 13.04 -9.25 0.89
C LYS A 135 14.35 -10.03 0.85
N ASP A 136 14.61 -10.75 -0.25
CA ASP A 136 15.83 -11.53 -0.40
C ASP A 136 17.08 -10.64 -0.54
N ASN A 137 16.97 -9.45 -1.16
CA ASN A 137 18.05 -8.48 -1.19
C ASN A 137 18.37 -7.94 0.21
N HIS A 138 17.36 -7.52 0.99
CA HIS A 138 17.57 -7.08 2.37
C HIS A 138 18.16 -8.20 3.26
N LEU A 139 17.73 -9.44 3.04
CA LEU A 139 18.26 -10.59 3.76
C LEU A 139 19.73 -10.84 3.40
N LEU A 140 20.06 -10.72 2.11
CA LEU A 140 21.44 -10.84 1.64
C LEU A 140 22.34 -9.79 2.26
N ASP A 141 21.91 -8.52 2.28
CA ASP A 141 22.67 -7.42 2.90
C ASP A 141 22.88 -7.68 4.38
N THR A 142 21.87 -8.19 5.08
CA THR A 142 21.97 -8.56 6.51
C THR A 142 23.01 -9.65 6.73
N TYR A 143 22.94 -10.73 5.94
CA TYR A 143 23.88 -11.84 6.06
C TYR A 143 25.33 -11.44 5.71
N GLN A 144 25.50 -10.61 4.68
CA GLN A 144 26.83 -10.11 4.31
C GLN A 144 27.41 -9.21 5.40
N SER A 145 26.60 -8.30 5.96
CA SER A 145 27.06 -7.45 7.08
C SER A 145 27.45 -8.26 8.32
N GLU A 146 26.68 -9.29 8.65
CA GLU A 146 27.00 -10.18 9.77
C GLU A 146 28.27 -10.99 9.49
N PHE A 147 28.42 -11.51 8.26
CA PHE A 147 29.61 -12.24 7.82
C PHE A 147 30.86 -11.39 7.93
N ASP A 148 30.84 -10.17 7.39
CA ASP A 148 31.99 -9.27 7.40
C ASP A 148 32.42 -8.91 8.83
N LYS A 149 31.48 -8.69 9.75
CA LYS A 149 31.78 -8.42 11.16
C LYS A 149 32.45 -9.60 11.83
N LEU A 150 31.91 -10.80 11.66
CA LEU A 150 32.50 -12.02 12.24
C LEU A 150 33.86 -12.35 11.61
N GLU A 151 34.04 -12.14 10.30
CA GLU A 151 35.34 -12.33 9.63
C GLU A 151 36.40 -11.35 10.16
N ASN A 152 36.03 -10.13 10.49
CA ASN A 152 36.87 -9.11 11.09
C ASN A 152 37.13 -9.33 12.58
N GLY A 153 36.60 -10.41 13.18
CA GLY A 153 36.84 -10.79 14.58
C GLY A 153 35.90 -10.14 15.59
N GLU A 154 34.82 -9.49 15.12
CA GLU A 154 33.79 -9.00 16.02
C GLU A 154 32.99 -10.18 16.58
N MET A 155 32.92 -10.29 17.92
CA MET A 155 32.22 -11.41 18.57
C MET A 155 30.69 -11.28 18.52
N LEU A 156 30.15 -10.10 18.16
CA LEU A 156 28.73 -9.80 18.26
C LEU A 156 28.16 -10.25 19.62
N ASP A 157 27.00 -10.92 19.64
CA ASP A 157 26.37 -11.42 20.87
C ASP A 157 26.73 -12.89 21.19
N PHE A 158 27.78 -13.48 20.53
CA PHE A 158 28.19 -14.87 20.77
C PHE A 158 28.99 -15.02 22.04
N SER A 159 28.67 -16.06 22.83
CA SER A 159 29.31 -16.33 24.12
C SER A 159 30.76 -16.79 24.02
N ASN A 160 31.15 -17.37 22.86
CA ASN A 160 32.48 -17.92 22.64
C ASN A 160 32.83 -18.01 21.15
N GLU A 161 34.11 -18.09 20.82
CA GLU A 161 34.62 -18.17 19.45
C GLU A 161 34.08 -19.36 18.66
N LYS A 162 33.77 -20.49 19.30
CA LYS A 162 33.26 -21.68 18.62
C LYS A 162 31.90 -21.42 18.02
N GLU A 163 31.01 -20.73 18.75
CA GLU A 163 29.69 -20.33 18.27
C GLU A 163 29.80 -19.31 17.15
N ALA A 164 30.65 -18.29 17.32
CA ALA A 164 30.90 -17.29 16.28
C ALA A 164 31.43 -17.92 14.98
N ARG A 165 32.36 -18.87 15.05
CA ARG A 165 32.87 -19.61 13.90
C ARG A 165 31.79 -20.50 13.25
N ALA A 166 30.97 -21.18 14.03
CA ALA A 166 29.87 -21.98 13.51
C ALA A 166 28.88 -21.11 12.72
N ARG A 167 28.57 -19.91 13.25
CA ARG A 167 27.72 -18.94 12.56
C ARG A 167 28.35 -18.45 11.26
N LEU A 168 29.63 -18.09 11.25
CA LEU A 168 30.35 -17.66 10.07
C LEU A 168 30.28 -18.70 8.94
N LEU A 169 30.41 -19.99 9.26
CA LEU A 169 30.29 -21.07 8.28
C LEU A 169 28.86 -21.18 7.73
N SER A 170 27.84 -21.09 8.58
CA SER A 170 26.44 -21.15 8.12
C SER A 170 26.07 -19.95 7.24
N LEU A 171 26.61 -18.75 7.53
CA LEU A 171 26.38 -17.56 6.72
C LEU A 171 26.86 -17.71 5.28
N SER A 172 27.96 -18.41 5.04
CA SER A 172 28.46 -18.67 3.69
C SER A 172 27.42 -19.44 2.84
N ASP A 173 26.76 -20.42 3.44
CA ASP A 173 25.72 -21.22 2.77
C ASP A 173 24.44 -20.38 2.60
N GLU A 174 24.01 -19.63 3.61
CA GLU A 174 22.85 -18.76 3.59
C GLU A 174 22.98 -17.66 2.53
N ILE A 175 24.14 -17.03 2.42
CA ILE A 175 24.47 -16.02 1.39
C ILE A 175 24.38 -16.65 -0.01
N ARG A 176 24.99 -17.84 -0.20
CA ARG A 176 24.94 -18.55 -1.48
C ARG A 176 23.51 -18.89 -1.90
N ASP A 177 22.72 -19.40 -0.98
CA ASP A 177 21.35 -19.81 -1.20
C ASP A 177 20.45 -18.61 -1.47
N THR A 178 20.62 -17.50 -0.74
CA THR A 178 19.90 -16.25 -0.98
C THR A 178 20.22 -15.65 -2.35
N LYS A 179 21.52 -15.63 -2.76
CA LYS A 179 21.92 -15.22 -4.12
C LYS A 179 21.30 -16.09 -5.20
N ARG A 180 21.13 -17.39 -4.96
CA ARG A 180 20.46 -18.30 -5.90
C ARG A 180 18.97 -17.95 -6.02
N ARG A 181 18.25 -17.73 -4.91
CA ARG A 181 16.85 -17.31 -4.94
C ARG A 181 16.67 -15.98 -5.68
N ILE A 182 17.49 -14.98 -5.39
CA ILE A 182 17.48 -13.67 -6.09
C ILE A 182 17.57 -13.88 -7.60
N ARG A 183 18.55 -14.66 -8.09
CA ARG A 183 18.68 -14.91 -9.53
C ARG A 183 17.47 -15.61 -10.13
N THR A 184 16.89 -16.58 -9.42
CA THR A 184 15.70 -17.30 -9.88
C THR A 184 14.50 -16.36 -9.96
N THR A 185 14.28 -15.53 -8.94
CA THR A 185 13.18 -14.55 -8.91
C THR A 185 13.34 -13.49 -10.00
N GLN A 186 14.55 -13.01 -10.26
CA GLN A 186 14.85 -12.09 -11.38
C GLN A 186 14.51 -12.72 -12.74
N GLN A 187 14.89 -13.97 -12.97
CA GLN A 187 14.54 -14.68 -14.21
C GLN A 187 13.03 -14.85 -14.39
N GLN A 188 12.30 -15.09 -13.30
CA GLN A 188 10.85 -15.17 -13.32
C GLN A 188 10.20 -13.80 -13.64
N LEU A 189 10.69 -12.71 -13.03
CA LEU A 189 10.25 -11.35 -13.33
C LEU A 189 10.49 -11.00 -14.80
N ASP A 190 11.66 -11.29 -15.33
CA ASP A 190 11.99 -11.06 -16.75
C ASP A 190 11.08 -11.85 -17.70
N SER A 191 10.76 -13.09 -17.34
CA SER A 191 9.81 -13.93 -18.08
C SER A 191 8.40 -13.33 -18.07
N LEU A 192 7.96 -12.86 -16.90
CA LEU A 192 6.66 -12.20 -16.70
C LEU A 192 6.58 -10.89 -17.50
N ASN A 193 7.61 -10.06 -17.47
CA ASN A 193 7.69 -8.81 -18.23
C ASN A 193 7.58 -9.07 -19.73
N ARG A 194 8.32 -10.05 -20.27
CA ARG A 194 8.20 -10.40 -21.69
C ARG A 194 6.80 -10.87 -22.08
N SER A 195 6.12 -11.62 -21.20
CA SER A 195 4.76 -12.09 -21.46
C SER A 195 3.69 -11.04 -21.22
N SER A 196 4.03 -9.93 -20.57
CA SER A 196 3.12 -8.84 -20.17
C SER A 196 3.27 -7.58 -21.03
N SER A 197 4.21 -7.56 -21.98
CA SER A 197 4.44 -6.42 -22.89
C SER A 197 3.21 -6.01 -23.72
N PHE A 198 2.18 -6.86 -23.78
CA PHE A 198 0.88 -6.55 -24.39
C PHE A 198 -0.05 -5.72 -23.52
N TYR A 199 0.32 -5.50 -22.25
CA TYR A 199 -0.50 -4.74 -21.28
C TYR A 199 0.03 -3.31 -21.05
N GLU A 200 1.17 -2.96 -21.62
CA GLU A 200 1.75 -1.62 -21.62
C GLU A 200 1.33 -0.85 -22.88
#